data_a92779eb8c49062d4047a473930bed79
#
_entry.id   a92779eb8c49062d4047a473930bed79
#
_cell.length_a   1.000
_cell.length_b   1.000
_cell.length_c   1.000
_cell.angle_alpha   90.00
_cell.angle_beta   90.00
_cell.angle_gamma   90.00
#
_symmetry.space_group_name_H-M   'P 1'
#
loop_
_entity.id
_entity.type
_entity.pdbx_description
1 polymer ?
#
loop_
_entity_poly.entity_id
_entity_poly.type
_entity_poly.pdbx_seq_one_letter_code
_entity_poly.pdbx_strand_id
1 'polypeptide(L)'
;RVTGVDIDKDVFPFLEVLAELNEVKVRTLVSKFEDLTVKRLSEERVVIGSDICFWDEMVKPLFNLIQRAMKAGVERVIIADPGRPTFYELADLCREKFTVELQEWYAVEPNYTSGEVMEVRAK
;
A
#
# COMPACT_ATOMS: atom_id res chain seq x y z
N ARG A 1 6.34 -13.02 7.69
CA ARG A 1 5.00 -13.37 7.19
C ARG A 1 4.48 -12.23 6.32
N VAL A 2 3.98 -12.56 5.13
CA VAL A 2 3.39 -11.59 4.19
C VAL A 2 1.99 -12.07 3.79
N THR A 3 1.05 -11.13 3.68
CA THR A 3 -0.29 -11.36 3.13
C THR A 3 -0.50 -10.44 1.92
N GLY A 4 -0.71 -11.02 0.74
CA GLY A 4 -1.12 -10.31 -0.47
C GLY A 4 -2.63 -10.08 -0.44
N VAL A 5 -3.06 -8.86 -0.68
CA VAL A 5 -4.47 -8.46 -0.69
C VAL A 5 -4.81 -7.85 -2.05
N ASP A 6 -5.86 -8.35 -2.66
CA ASP A 6 -6.42 -7.77 -3.88
C ASP A 6 -7.94 -8.02 -3.93
N ILE A 7 -8.66 -7.17 -4.64
CA ILE A 7 -10.08 -7.35 -4.89
C ILE A 7 -10.33 -8.42 -5.96
N ASP A 8 -9.37 -8.59 -6.89
CA ASP A 8 -9.42 -9.56 -7.96
C ASP A 8 -8.65 -10.83 -7.58
N LYS A 9 -9.39 -11.93 -7.36
CA LYS A 9 -8.79 -13.22 -7.06
C LYS A 9 -7.89 -13.77 -8.18
N ASP A 10 -8.10 -13.32 -9.41
CA ASP A 10 -7.41 -13.86 -10.58
C ASP A 10 -5.95 -13.39 -10.67
N VAL A 11 -5.54 -12.43 -9.84
CA VAL A 11 -4.13 -12.02 -9.70
C VAL A 11 -3.30 -13.00 -8.85
N PHE A 12 -3.93 -13.76 -7.97
CA PHE A 12 -3.20 -14.62 -7.02
C PHE A 12 -2.46 -15.79 -7.64
N PRO A 13 -2.92 -16.47 -8.71
CA PRO A 13 -2.11 -17.46 -9.40
C PRO A 13 -0.75 -16.91 -9.88
N PHE A 14 -0.71 -15.67 -10.34
CA PHE A 14 0.54 -15.00 -10.73
C PHE A 14 1.44 -14.70 -9.53
N LEU A 15 0.84 -14.26 -8.42
CA LEU A 15 1.56 -14.05 -7.16
C LEU A 15 2.18 -15.37 -6.65
N GLU A 16 1.46 -16.47 -6.74
CA GLU A 16 1.96 -17.80 -6.33
C GLU A 16 3.17 -18.23 -7.17
N VAL A 17 3.13 -18.04 -8.50
CA VAL A 17 4.28 -18.30 -9.37
C VAL A 17 5.49 -17.45 -8.96
N LEU A 18 5.29 -16.16 -8.72
CA LEU A 18 6.37 -15.28 -8.29
C LEU A 18 6.92 -15.65 -6.91
N ALA A 19 6.06 -16.05 -5.99
CA ALA A 19 6.48 -16.51 -4.66
C ALA A 19 7.30 -17.79 -4.74
N GLU A 20 6.91 -18.75 -5.60
CA GLU A 20 7.66 -19.98 -5.84
C GLU A 20 9.02 -19.69 -6.45
N LEU A 21 9.10 -18.85 -7.48
CA LEU A 21 10.35 -18.45 -8.12
C LEU A 21 11.33 -17.75 -7.14
N ASN A 22 10.81 -17.06 -6.15
CA ASN A 22 11.61 -16.38 -5.13
C ASN A 22 11.77 -17.20 -3.84
N GLU A 23 11.28 -18.45 -3.81
CA GLU A 23 11.36 -19.35 -2.66
C GLU A 23 10.77 -18.75 -1.36
N VAL A 24 9.69 -17.97 -1.51
CA VAL A 24 8.99 -17.33 -0.39
C VAL A 24 7.55 -17.83 -0.26
N LYS A 25 6.96 -17.68 0.92
CA LYS A 25 5.55 -18.01 1.19
C LYS A 25 4.75 -16.74 1.37
N VAL A 26 3.64 -16.63 0.66
CA VAL A 26 2.69 -15.52 0.75
C VAL A 26 1.31 -16.08 1.04
N ARG A 27 0.58 -15.49 1.98
CA ARG A 27 -0.85 -15.73 2.16
C ARG A 27 -1.60 -14.80 1.24
N THR A 28 -2.80 -15.19 0.83
CA THR A 28 -3.66 -14.38 -0.04
C THR A 28 -4.99 -14.09 0.63
N LEU A 29 -5.54 -12.91 0.37
CA LEU A 29 -6.83 -12.45 0.88
C LEU A 29 -7.54 -11.65 -0.20
N VAL A 30 -8.71 -12.11 -0.64
CA VAL A 30 -9.60 -11.31 -1.50
C VAL A 30 -10.34 -10.30 -0.64
N SER A 31 -10.06 -9.02 -0.81
CA SER A 31 -10.68 -7.95 -0.02
C SER A 31 -10.60 -6.62 -0.72
N LYS A 32 -11.61 -5.77 -0.48
CA LYS A 32 -11.56 -4.34 -0.78
C LYS A 32 -10.81 -3.58 0.31
N PHE A 33 -10.36 -2.36 0.02
CA PHE A 33 -9.76 -1.48 1.02
C PHE A 33 -10.70 -1.22 2.20
N GLU A 34 -11.98 -1.05 1.92
CA GLU A 34 -13.02 -0.75 2.89
C GLU A 34 -13.26 -1.90 3.89
N ASP A 35 -13.01 -3.13 3.46
CA ASP A 35 -13.26 -4.35 4.25
C ASP A 35 -12.08 -4.74 5.15
N LEU A 36 -10.92 -4.07 5.00
CA LEU A 36 -9.78 -4.24 5.89
C LEU A 36 -10.03 -3.52 7.21
N THR A 37 -10.52 -4.26 8.18
CA THR A 37 -10.91 -3.73 9.50
C THR A 37 -9.69 -3.42 10.39
N VAL A 38 -9.89 -2.59 11.42
CA VAL A 38 -8.88 -2.34 12.47
C VAL A 38 -8.39 -3.65 13.09
N LYS A 39 -9.29 -4.58 13.39
CA LYS A 39 -8.94 -5.89 13.95
C LYS A 39 -8.04 -6.68 13.01
N ARG A 40 -8.33 -6.70 11.71
CA ARG A 40 -7.48 -7.40 10.73
C ARG A 40 -6.11 -6.74 10.60
N LEU A 41 -6.08 -5.42 10.55
CA LEU A 41 -4.86 -4.65 10.42
C LEU A 41 -3.97 -4.69 11.67
N SER A 42 -4.54 -4.95 12.86
CA SER A 42 -3.75 -5.05 14.10
C SER A 42 -2.82 -6.26 14.15
N GLU A 43 -2.94 -7.19 13.22
CA GLU A 43 -2.03 -8.31 13.07
C GLU A 43 -0.77 -7.95 12.26
N GLU A 44 -0.75 -6.78 11.64
CA GLU A 44 0.30 -6.34 10.72
C GLU A 44 1.14 -5.21 11.33
N ARG A 45 2.44 -5.25 11.08
CA ARG A 45 3.36 -4.17 11.47
C ARG A 45 3.53 -3.12 10.40
N VAL A 46 3.52 -3.55 9.15
CA VAL A 46 3.72 -2.69 7.97
C VAL A 46 2.64 -3.01 6.94
N VAL A 47 2.07 -1.99 6.35
CA VAL A 47 1.19 -2.09 5.17
C VAL A 47 1.91 -1.46 4.00
N ILE A 48 1.99 -2.18 2.89
CA ILE A 48 2.60 -1.68 1.66
C ILE A 48 1.59 -1.72 0.51
N GLY A 49 1.69 -0.77 -0.39
CA GLY A 49 0.93 -0.73 -1.63
C GLY A 49 1.76 -0.12 -2.74
N SER A 50 1.53 -0.58 -3.94
CA SER A 50 2.19 -0.03 -5.12
C SER A 50 1.19 0.12 -6.23
N ASP A 51 1.18 1.29 -6.86
CA ASP A 51 0.34 1.56 -8.03
C ASP A 51 -1.16 1.32 -7.77
N ILE A 52 -1.66 1.83 -6.65
CA ILE A 52 -3.03 1.60 -6.16
C ILE A 52 -3.89 2.88 -6.08
N CYS A 53 -3.36 4.03 -6.49
CA CYS A 53 -4.06 5.32 -6.42
C CYS A 53 -4.35 5.85 -7.84
N PHE A 54 -5.14 5.10 -8.64
CA PHE A 54 -5.39 5.40 -10.06
C PHE A 54 -6.42 6.48 -10.28
N TRP A 55 -7.53 6.45 -9.52
CA TRP A 55 -8.73 7.25 -9.72
C TRP A 55 -8.97 8.18 -8.55
N ASP A 56 -9.60 9.31 -8.80
CA ASP A 56 -9.99 10.25 -7.76
C ASP A 56 -10.83 9.57 -6.66
N GLU A 57 -11.70 8.65 -7.03
CA GLU A 57 -12.55 7.89 -6.12
C GLU A 57 -11.77 6.97 -5.17
N MET A 58 -10.51 6.65 -5.47
CA MET A 58 -9.67 5.79 -4.62
C MET A 58 -9.00 6.56 -3.49
N VAL A 59 -8.87 7.88 -3.59
CA VAL A 59 -8.17 8.71 -2.61
C VAL A 59 -8.80 8.57 -1.23
N LYS A 60 -10.11 8.72 -1.12
CA LYS A 60 -10.83 8.63 0.15
C LYS A 60 -10.83 7.22 0.76
N PRO A 61 -11.11 6.14 0.02
CA PRO A 61 -10.96 4.77 0.52
C PRO A 61 -9.55 4.46 1.03
N LEU A 62 -8.50 4.88 0.32
CA LEU A 62 -7.12 4.70 0.74
C LEU A 62 -6.78 5.51 1.99
N PHE A 63 -7.21 6.77 2.06
CA PHE A 63 -7.04 7.58 3.26
C PHE A 63 -7.72 6.93 4.48
N ASN A 64 -8.94 6.43 4.32
CA ASN A 64 -9.66 5.72 5.37
C ASN A 64 -8.96 4.42 5.78
N LEU A 65 -8.35 3.69 4.83
CA LEU A 65 -7.52 2.53 5.14
C LEU A 65 -6.31 2.92 5.99
N ILE A 66 -5.60 3.98 5.60
CA ILE A 66 -4.45 4.50 6.37
C ILE A 66 -4.88 4.88 7.81
N GLN A 67 -5.99 5.57 7.96
CA GLN A 67 -6.52 5.91 9.29
C GLN A 67 -6.81 4.65 10.13
N ARG A 68 -7.42 3.60 9.53
CA ARG A 68 -7.64 2.33 10.22
C ARG A 68 -6.35 1.61 10.57
N ALA A 69 -5.37 1.64 9.67
CA ALA A 69 -4.05 1.06 9.91
C ALA A 69 -3.33 1.73 11.10
N MET A 70 -3.30 3.06 11.12
CA MET A 70 -2.72 3.81 12.24
C MET A 70 -3.46 3.54 13.56
N LYS A 71 -4.80 3.49 13.53
CA LYS A 71 -5.61 3.12 14.69
C LYS A 71 -5.36 1.68 15.17
N ALA A 72 -5.04 0.79 14.26
CA ALA A 72 -4.72 -0.60 14.56
C ALA A 72 -3.32 -0.80 15.17
N GLY A 73 -2.48 0.23 15.17
CA GLY A 73 -1.10 0.15 15.66
C GLY A 73 -0.09 -0.28 14.59
N VAL A 74 -0.45 -0.22 13.31
CA VAL A 74 0.49 -0.40 12.21
C VAL A 74 1.59 0.66 12.32
N GLU A 75 2.84 0.23 12.31
CA GLU A 75 3.99 1.11 12.51
C GLU A 75 4.24 2.04 11.30
N ARG A 76 4.05 1.49 10.10
CA ARG A 76 4.34 2.18 8.84
C ARG A 76 3.35 1.77 7.76
N VAL A 77 2.84 2.76 7.01
CA VAL A 77 2.18 2.53 5.72
C VAL A 77 3.06 3.11 4.64
N ILE A 78 3.42 2.32 3.65
CA ILE A 78 4.33 2.71 2.56
C ILE A 78 3.60 2.52 1.24
N ILE A 79 3.46 3.58 0.46
CA ILE A 79 2.79 3.55 -0.84
C ILE A 79 3.74 4.10 -1.90
N ALA A 80 3.98 3.30 -2.94
CA ALA A 80 4.72 3.70 -4.12
C ALA A 80 3.76 4.01 -5.28
N ASP A 81 4.05 5.06 -6.02
CA ASP A 81 3.24 5.51 -7.16
C ASP A 81 4.14 6.16 -8.22
N PRO A 82 3.76 6.13 -9.51
CA PRO A 82 4.48 6.86 -10.56
C PRO A 82 4.51 8.39 -10.36
N GLY A 83 3.74 8.94 -9.45
CA GLY A 83 3.62 10.38 -9.20
C GLY A 83 2.36 11.00 -9.78
N ARG A 84 1.22 10.29 -9.66
CA ARG A 84 -0.08 10.80 -10.11
C ARG A 84 -0.61 11.91 -9.21
N PRO A 85 -1.43 12.84 -9.71
CA PRO A 85 -2.08 13.87 -8.89
C PRO A 85 -2.86 13.31 -7.70
N THR A 86 -3.56 12.19 -7.88
CA THR A 86 -4.31 11.49 -6.83
C THR A 86 -3.44 10.99 -5.68
N PHE A 87 -2.21 10.56 -5.98
CA PHE A 87 -1.23 10.17 -4.97
C PHE A 87 -0.81 11.35 -4.10
N TYR A 88 -0.55 12.51 -4.69
CA TYR A 88 -0.20 13.72 -3.94
C TYR A 88 -1.37 14.26 -3.13
N GLU A 89 -2.59 14.18 -3.65
CA GLU A 89 -3.81 14.50 -2.89
C GLU A 89 -3.94 13.61 -1.65
N LEU A 90 -3.71 12.30 -1.80
CA LEU A 90 -3.69 11.37 -0.67
C LEU A 90 -2.62 11.75 0.35
N ALA A 91 -1.43 12.12 -0.11
CA ALA A 91 -0.33 12.55 0.77
C ALA A 91 -0.71 13.82 1.57
N ASP A 92 -1.36 14.78 0.93
CA ASP A 92 -1.79 16.01 1.57
C ASP A 92 -2.87 15.74 2.65
N LEU A 93 -3.85 14.89 2.36
CA LEU A 93 -4.81 14.44 3.36
C LEU A 93 -4.14 13.75 4.56
N CYS A 94 -3.16 12.90 4.28
CA CYS A 94 -2.42 12.21 5.34
C CYS A 94 -1.63 13.18 6.23
N ARG A 95 -1.03 14.23 5.67
CA ARG A 95 -0.26 15.24 6.41
C ARG A 95 -1.08 15.99 7.47
N GLU A 96 -2.39 16.09 7.27
CA GLU A 96 -3.27 16.73 8.27
C GLU A 96 -3.28 15.97 9.61
N LYS A 97 -3.07 14.65 9.60
CA LYS A 97 -3.22 13.79 10.78
C LYS A 97 -1.99 12.98 11.17
N PHE A 98 -1.07 12.79 10.25
CA PHE A 98 0.05 11.86 10.38
C PHE A 98 1.37 12.53 10.00
N THR A 99 2.47 11.88 10.38
CA THR A 99 3.79 12.20 9.83
C THR A 99 3.89 11.55 8.45
N VAL A 100 4.19 12.34 7.42
CA VAL A 100 4.30 11.89 6.03
C VAL A 100 5.64 12.31 5.46
N GLU A 101 6.37 11.36 4.95
CA GLU A 101 7.59 11.57 4.17
C GLU A 101 7.36 11.15 2.73
N LEU A 102 7.77 11.98 1.77
CA LEU A 102 7.79 11.68 0.34
C LEU A 102 9.23 11.61 -0.12
N GLN A 103 9.55 10.59 -0.90
CA GLN A 103 10.87 10.42 -1.47
C GLN A 103 10.78 9.89 -2.89
N GLU A 104 11.49 10.52 -3.82
CA GLU A 104 11.68 9.98 -5.16
C GLU A 104 12.62 8.77 -5.10
N TRP A 105 12.21 7.70 -5.75
CA TRP A 105 13.00 6.50 -5.91
C TRP A 105 13.16 6.17 -7.39
N TYR A 106 14.27 5.54 -7.73
CA TYR A 106 14.52 5.08 -9.10
C TYR A 106 15.15 3.69 -9.10
N ALA A 107 14.92 2.97 -10.20
CA ALA A 107 15.57 1.72 -10.52
C ALA A 107 16.23 1.84 -11.89
N VAL A 108 17.36 1.17 -12.08
CA VAL A 108 18.10 1.18 -13.35
C VAL A 108 17.96 -0.11 -14.13
N GLU A 109 17.59 -1.18 -13.47
CA GLU A 109 17.39 -2.51 -14.04
C GLU A 109 15.90 -2.92 -13.96
N PRO A 110 15.34 -3.59 -14.98
CA PRO A 110 15.93 -3.85 -16.32
C PRO A 110 16.01 -2.59 -17.19
N ASN A 111 15.26 -1.54 -16.86
CA ASN A 111 15.26 -0.25 -17.52
C ASN A 111 15.18 0.86 -16.47
N TYR A 112 15.72 2.04 -16.77
CA TYR A 112 15.57 3.19 -15.90
C TYR A 112 14.08 3.54 -15.72
N THR A 113 13.66 3.62 -14.48
CA THR A 113 12.32 4.10 -14.10
C THR A 113 12.38 4.81 -12.77
N SER A 114 11.52 5.79 -12.55
CA SER A 114 11.40 6.51 -11.29
C SER A 114 9.96 6.54 -10.81
N GLY A 115 9.78 6.80 -9.54
CA GLY A 115 8.48 6.96 -8.90
C GLY A 115 8.64 7.62 -7.53
N GLU A 116 7.53 7.91 -6.91
CA GLU A 116 7.44 8.47 -5.57
C GLU A 116 7.08 7.39 -4.56
N VAL A 117 7.69 7.47 -3.40
CA VAL A 117 7.35 6.63 -2.25
C VAL A 117 6.89 7.53 -1.11
N MET A 118 5.69 7.27 -0.63
CA MET A 118 5.13 7.90 0.56
C MET A 118 5.24 6.95 1.73
N GLU A 119 5.80 7.43 2.83
CA GLU A 119 5.76 6.75 4.11
C GLU A 119 4.89 7.53 5.09
N VAL A 120 3.92 6.85 5.71
CA VAL A 120 3.02 7.40 6.71
C VAL A 120 3.24 6.71 8.04
N ARG A 121 3.40 7.50 9.10
CA ARG A 121 3.52 7.05 10.50
C ARG A 121 2.57 7.85 11.40
N ALA A 122 2.21 7.29 12.55
CA ALA A 122 1.53 8.05 13.60
C ALA A 122 2.41 9.24 14.06
N LYS A 123 1.74 10.34 14.42
CA LYS A 123 2.41 11.48 15.05
C LYS A 123 2.88 11.15 16.45
#